data_778a4310e93dacae5a871870f7dbe36c
#
_entry.id   778a4310e93dacae5a871870f7dbe36c
#
_cell.length_a   1.000
_cell.length_b   1.000
_cell.length_c   1.000
_cell.angle_alpha   90.00
_cell.angle_beta   90.00
_cell.angle_gamma   90.00
#
_symmetry.space_group_name_H-M   'P 1'
#
loop_
_entity.id
_entity.type
_entity.pdbx_description
1 polymer ?
#
loop_
_entity_poly.entity_id
_entity_poly.type
_entity_poly.pdbx_seq_one_letter_code
_entity_poly.pdbx_strand_id
1 'polypeptide(L)'
;MTSDNPPRLFLIDGSSYIFRAFFAIPPLSNAAGLPTNAIFGFTNILLKLLKQYRPEYVVVALDAGRETFRNAMFADYKSNRPEAPAELVPQFPYFRKVLDALNLPLLELPGYEADDIIATLCGTLSGQGCEVVVVSSDKDLMQLVTDGIRLLDSAKDRWIGAEQVREKFGVAPEQVIEVMGLMGDPVDDIPGVKGI
;
A
#
# COMPACT_ATOMS: atom_id res chain seq x y z
N MET A 1 23.36 -22.25 -9.40
CA MET A 1 22.16 -23.02 -9.04
C MET A 1 21.01 -22.06 -9.19
N THR A 2 20.30 -22.10 -10.32
CA THR A 2 19.05 -21.35 -10.49
C THR A 2 18.02 -22.02 -9.58
N SER A 3 17.45 -21.27 -8.63
CA SER A 3 16.34 -21.77 -7.84
C SER A 3 15.19 -22.10 -8.80
N ASP A 4 14.61 -23.30 -8.71
CA ASP A 4 13.44 -23.72 -9.51
C ASP A 4 12.18 -22.94 -9.15
N ASN A 5 12.24 -22.07 -8.14
CA ASN A 5 11.13 -21.19 -7.76
C ASN A 5 11.17 -19.87 -8.56
N PRO A 6 10.01 -19.39 -9.00
CA PRO A 6 9.93 -18.08 -9.65
C PRO A 6 10.47 -16.98 -8.73
N PRO A 7 11.09 -15.92 -9.30
CA PRO A 7 11.52 -14.77 -8.51
C PRO A 7 10.31 -14.14 -7.81
N ARG A 8 10.50 -13.73 -6.56
CA ARG A 8 9.43 -13.15 -5.75
C ARG A 8 9.70 -11.70 -5.41
N LEU A 9 8.80 -10.81 -5.83
CA LEU A 9 8.84 -9.40 -5.55
C LEU A 9 7.85 -9.02 -4.44
N PHE A 10 8.31 -8.30 -3.43
CA PHE A 10 7.46 -7.65 -2.42
C PHE A 10 7.25 -6.18 -2.81
N LEU A 11 6.00 -5.82 -3.11
CA LEU A 11 5.58 -4.44 -3.36
C LEU A 11 4.93 -3.89 -2.11
N ILE A 12 5.58 -2.93 -1.46
CA ILE A 12 5.12 -2.37 -0.19
C ILE A 12 4.36 -1.08 -0.47
N ASP A 13 3.10 -1.01 -0.03
CA ASP A 13 2.31 0.20 0.07
C ASP A 13 2.83 1.04 1.24
N GLY A 14 3.82 1.89 0.95
CA GLY A 14 4.52 2.65 1.97
C GLY A 14 3.67 3.76 2.57
N SER A 15 2.80 4.40 1.78
CA SER A 15 1.89 5.45 2.26
C SER A 15 0.96 4.93 3.35
N SER A 16 0.31 3.80 3.12
CA SER A 16 -0.56 3.14 4.09
C SER A 16 0.20 2.79 5.39
N TYR A 17 1.42 2.29 5.27
CA TYR A 17 2.24 1.94 6.45
C TYR A 17 2.78 3.15 7.21
N ILE A 18 3.04 4.28 6.55
CA ILE A 18 3.42 5.55 7.21
C ILE A 18 2.28 6.04 8.11
N PHE A 19 1.07 6.16 7.56
CA PHE A 19 -0.09 6.58 8.34
C PHE A 19 -0.41 5.61 9.47
N ARG A 20 -0.35 4.31 9.18
CA ARG A 20 -0.54 3.28 10.19
C ARG A 20 0.46 3.39 11.33
N ALA A 21 1.75 3.57 11.02
CA ALA A 21 2.80 3.74 12.01
C ALA A 21 2.54 4.98 12.89
N PHE A 22 2.12 6.08 12.26
CA PHE A 22 1.80 7.31 12.99
C PHE A 22 0.71 7.12 14.03
N PHE A 23 -0.39 6.45 13.65
CA PHE A 23 -1.53 6.25 14.57
C PHE A 23 -1.34 5.09 15.56
N ALA A 24 -0.50 4.11 15.25
CA ALA A 24 -0.26 2.97 16.13
C ALA A 24 0.80 3.22 17.21
N ILE A 25 1.73 4.14 16.98
CA ILE A 25 2.82 4.43 17.91
C ILE A 25 2.48 5.70 18.71
N PRO A 26 2.54 5.65 20.05
CA PRO A 26 2.38 6.85 20.88
C PRO A 26 3.34 7.97 20.46
N PRO A 27 3.00 9.24 20.75
CA PRO A 27 3.87 10.36 20.41
C PRO A 27 5.29 10.16 20.92
N LEU A 28 6.25 10.24 20.02
CA LEU A 28 7.70 10.20 20.29
C LEU A 28 8.34 11.40 19.62
N SER A 29 9.37 11.96 20.25
CA SER A 29 10.20 13.01 19.66
C SER A 29 11.66 12.81 20.00
N ASN A 30 12.55 13.35 19.17
CA ASN A 30 13.97 13.42 19.48
C ASN A 30 14.29 14.58 20.44
N ALA A 31 15.54 14.70 20.84
CA ALA A 31 16.00 15.75 21.76
C ALA A 31 15.82 17.19 21.22
N ALA A 32 15.68 17.35 19.89
CA ALA A 32 15.40 18.63 19.25
C ALA A 32 13.88 18.92 19.08
N GLY A 33 13.00 18.05 19.63
CA GLY A 33 11.56 18.21 19.57
C GLY A 33 10.92 17.74 18.24
N LEU A 34 11.66 17.15 17.31
CA LEU A 34 11.11 16.59 16.08
C LEU A 34 10.29 15.34 16.41
N PRO A 35 9.01 15.27 15.99
CA PRO A 35 8.22 14.03 16.09
C PRO A 35 8.86 12.90 15.32
N THR A 36 8.90 11.69 15.89
CA THR A 36 9.60 10.53 15.31
C THR A 36 8.81 9.23 15.37
N ASN A 37 7.60 9.24 15.91
CA ASN A 37 6.78 8.04 16.09
C ASN A 37 6.51 7.31 14.77
N ALA A 38 6.14 8.03 13.70
CA ALA A 38 5.88 7.41 12.40
C ALA A 38 7.16 6.87 11.77
N ILE A 39 8.28 7.61 11.84
CA ILE A 39 9.59 7.15 11.35
C ILE A 39 9.99 5.86 12.06
N PHE A 40 9.88 5.84 13.40
CA PHE A 40 10.18 4.68 14.22
C PHE A 40 9.32 3.47 13.86
N GLY A 41 7.99 3.67 13.78
CA GLY A 41 7.05 2.61 13.47
C GLY A 41 7.25 2.05 12.05
N PHE A 42 7.39 2.93 11.07
CA PHE A 42 7.64 2.55 9.67
C PHE A 42 8.93 1.76 9.53
N THR A 43 10.02 2.24 10.13
CA THR A 43 11.31 1.53 10.12
C THR A 43 11.19 0.14 10.73
N ASN A 44 10.51 0.00 11.87
CA ASN A 44 10.31 -1.31 12.51
C ASN A 44 9.46 -2.26 11.67
N ILE A 45 8.44 -1.76 10.98
CA ILE A 45 7.62 -2.55 10.05
C ILE A 45 8.50 -3.11 8.93
N LEU A 46 9.32 -2.26 8.29
CA LEU A 46 10.24 -2.68 7.22
C LEU A 46 11.25 -3.71 7.72
N LEU A 47 11.92 -3.44 8.85
CA LEU A 47 12.91 -4.37 9.40
C LEU A 47 12.31 -5.72 9.77
N LYS A 48 11.09 -5.72 10.35
CA LYS A 48 10.36 -6.97 10.65
C LYS A 48 10.07 -7.74 9.38
N LEU A 49 9.55 -7.08 8.35
CA LEU A 49 9.21 -7.69 7.07
C LEU A 49 10.46 -8.32 6.42
N LEU A 50 11.54 -7.55 6.31
CA LEU A 50 12.80 -8.02 5.72
C LEU A 50 13.37 -9.22 6.49
N LYS A 51 13.31 -9.21 7.82
CA LYS A 51 13.81 -10.30 8.66
C LYS A 51 12.94 -11.55 8.57
N GLN A 52 11.62 -11.38 8.58
CA GLN A 52 10.64 -12.47 8.63
C GLN A 52 10.54 -13.20 7.29
N TYR A 53 10.38 -12.44 6.20
CA TYR A 53 10.09 -13.01 4.88
C TYR A 53 11.33 -13.15 4.00
N ARG A 54 12.42 -12.44 4.29
CA ARG A 54 13.69 -12.43 3.53
C ARG A 54 13.44 -12.33 2.02
N PRO A 55 12.68 -11.31 1.57
CA PRO A 55 12.34 -11.17 0.17
C PRO A 55 13.58 -11.00 -0.70
N GLU A 56 13.56 -11.60 -1.90
CA GLU A 56 14.64 -11.46 -2.87
C GLU A 56 14.63 -10.07 -3.51
N TYR A 57 13.43 -9.59 -3.85
CA TYR A 57 13.21 -8.26 -4.41
C TYR A 57 12.18 -7.51 -3.58
N VAL A 58 12.45 -6.23 -3.33
CA VAL A 58 11.55 -5.33 -2.59
C VAL A 58 11.50 -3.99 -3.28
N VAL A 59 10.29 -3.46 -3.41
CA VAL A 59 10.05 -2.08 -3.86
C VAL A 59 9.02 -1.45 -2.94
N VAL A 60 9.21 -0.18 -2.59
CA VAL A 60 8.26 0.60 -1.80
C VAL A 60 7.61 1.64 -2.71
N ALA A 61 6.29 1.68 -2.76
CA ALA A 61 5.53 2.71 -3.44
C ALA A 61 5.04 3.76 -2.44
N LEU A 62 5.16 5.04 -2.78
CA LEU A 62 4.62 6.16 -2.02
C LEU A 62 3.76 7.06 -2.92
N ASP A 63 2.77 7.70 -2.33
CA ASP A 63 2.05 8.80 -2.98
C ASP A 63 2.99 10.01 -3.12
N ALA A 64 3.09 10.54 -4.32
CA ALA A 64 3.90 11.73 -4.59
C ALA A 64 3.24 13.03 -4.10
N GLY A 65 1.93 13.00 -3.83
CA GLY A 65 1.13 14.13 -3.38
C GLY A 65 -0.34 13.78 -3.25
N ARG A 66 -1.16 14.78 -2.95
CA ARG A 66 -2.62 14.59 -2.77
C ARG A 66 -3.40 14.67 -4.07
N GLU A 67 -2.93 15.49 -5.00
CA GLU A 67 -3.61 15.71 -6.28
C GLU A 67 -3.19 14.66 -7.29
N THR A 68 -4.17 13.97 -7.83
CA THR A 68 -4.00 12.93 -8.82
C THR A 68 -4.92 13.19 -10.03
N PHE A 69 -4.74 12.44 -11.10
CA PHE A 69 -5.63 12.51 -12.26
C PHE A 69 -7.11 12.27 -11.90
N ARG A 70 -7.38 11.55 -10.79
CA ARG A 70 -8.76 11.28 -10.32
C ARG A 70 -9.48 12.56 -9.89
N ASN A 71 -8.77 13.53 -9.31
CA ASN A 71 -9.35 14.82 -8.94
C ASN A 71 -9.78 15.62 -10.18
N ALA A 72 -9.08 15.46 -11.30
CA ALA A 72 -9.48 16.05 -12.58
C ALA A 72 -10.72 15.37 -13.18
N MET A 73 -10.91 14.08 -12.92
CA MET A 73 -12.09 13.31 -13.39
C MET A 73 -13.30 13.50 -12.48
N PHE A 74 -13.08 13.58 -11.16
CA PHE A 74 -14.12 13.71 -10.15
C PHE A 74 -13.63 14.61 -9.01
N ALA A 75 -14.14 15.83 -8.94
CA ALA A 75 -13.64 16.87 -8.03
C ALA A 75 -13.80 16.50 -6.54
N ASP A 76 -14.82 15.71 -6.22
CA ASP A 76 -15.10 15.30 -4.84
C ASP A 76 -14.24 14.09 -4.38
N TYR A 77 -13.42 13.51 -5.28
CA TYR A 77 -12.57 12.38 -4.94
C TYR A 77 -11.66 12.71 -3.75
N LYS A 78 -11.80 11.93 -2.67
CA LYS A 78 -11.04 12.11 -1.41
C LYS A 78 -11.18 13.51 -0.78
N SER A 79 -12.24 14.27 -1.14
CA SER A 79 -12.44 15.63 -0.63
C SER A 79 -12.67 15.67 0.88
N ASN A 80 -13.27 14.61 1.43
CA ASN A 80 -13.54 14.41 2.85
C ASN A 80 -12.30 13.99 3.66
N ARG A 81 -11.17 13.64 3.02
CA ARG A 81 -9.96 13.25 3.74
C ARG A 81 -9.29 14.45 4.41
N PRO A 82 -9.06 14.39 5.74
CA PRO A 82 -8.36 15.46 6.45
C PRO A 82 -6.92 15.62 5.91
N GLU A 83 -6.34 16.77 6.19
CA GLU A 83 -4.91 16.98 5.97
C GLU A 83 -4.08 16.03 6.85
N ALA A 84 -2.83 15.80 6.42
CA ALA A 84 -1.91 15.02 7.23
C ALA A 84 -1.73 15.69 8.61
N PRO A 85 -1.73 14.91 9.71
CA PRO A 85 -1.51 15.45 11.05
C PRO A 85 -0.26 16.33 11.10
N ALA A 86 -0.35 17.46 11.82
CA ALA A 86 0.75 18.43 11.90
C ALA A 86 2.07 17.80 12.39
N GLU A 87 1.99 16.81 13.27
CA GLU A 87 3.13 16.07 13.79
C GLU A 87 3.69 15.03 12.78
N LEU A 88 2.91 14.63 11.77
CA LEU A 88 3.39 13.74 10.72
C LEU A 88 4.14 14.50 9.63
N VAL A 89 3.69 15.71 9.30
CA VAL A 89 4.27 16.51 8.20
C VAL A 89 5.81 16.63 8.29
N PRO A 90 6.42 17.00 9.43
CA PRO A 90 7.87 17.11 9.53
C PRO A 90 8.61 15.77 9.43
N GLN A 91 7.90 14.64 9.47
CA GLN A 91 8.49 13.31 9.36
C GLN A 91 8.63 12.84 7.90
N PHE A 92 7.85 13.39 6.95
CA PHE A 92 7.86 12.94 5.54
C PHE A 92 9.26 12.91 4.90
N PRO A 93 10.14 13.92 5.06
CA PRO A 93 11.47 13.87 4.45
C PRO A 93 12.37 12.73 4.95
N TYR A 94 12.03 12.14 6.09
CA TYR A 94 12.83 11.08 6.69
C TYR A 94 12.48 9.69 6.17
N PHE A 95 11.27 9.46 5.63
CA PHE A 95 10.92 8.15 5.09
C PHE A 95 11.81 7.77 3.91
N ARG A 96 12.08 8.72 3.00
CA ARG A 96 13.05 8.49 1.92
C ARG A 96 14.43 8.15 2.48
N LYS A 97 14.90 8.87 3.49
CA LYS A 97 16.21 8.59 4.13
C LYS A 97 16.26 7.20 4.76
N VAL A 98 15.15 6.74 5.34
CA VAL A 98 15.04 5.36 5.88
C VAL A 98 15.16 4.34 4.75
N LEU A 99 14.45 4.55 3.63
CA LEU A 99 14.51 3.65 2.48
C LEU A 99 15.90 3.63 1.86
N ASP A 100 16.53 4.78 1.69
CA ASP A 100 17.91 4.90 1.20
C ASP A 100 18.90 4.16 2.12
N ALA A 101 18.76 4.34 3.45
CA ALA A 101 19.62 3.68 4.44
C ALA A 101 19.43 2.14 4.46
N LEU A 102 18.24 1.65 4.12
CA LEU A 102 17.94 0.22 4.00
C LEU A 102 18.22 -0.32 2.59
N ASN A 103 18.69 0.52 1.67
CA ASN A 103 18.89 0.20 0.25
C ASN A 103 17.63 -0.39 -0.41
N LEU A 104 16.47 0.20 -0.09
CA LEU A 104 15.17 -0.19 -0.66
C LEU A 104 14.76 0.79 -1.75
N PRO A 105 14.54 0.32 -3.00
CA PRO A 105 14.01 1.14 -4.07
C PRO A 105 12.67 1.78 -3.71
N LEU A 106 12.56 3.07 -3.96
CA LEU A 106 11.34 3.86 -3.81
C LEU A 106 10.80 4.25 -5.17
N LEU A 107 9.50 4.02 -5.37
CA LEU A 107 8.74 4.52 -6.52
C LEU A 107 7.67 5.50 -6.04
N GLU A 108 7.63 6.65 -6.68
CA GLU A 108 6.58 7.65 -6.55
C GLU A 108 6.44 8.36 -7.90
N LEU A 109 5.22 8.69 -8.27
CA LEU A 109 4.92 9.33 -9.57
C LEU A 109 3.92 10.47 -9.37
N PRO A 110 4.30 11.72 -9.64
CA PRO A 110 3.37 12.85 -9.56
C PRO A 110 2.11 12.62 -10.40
N GLY A 111 0.94 12.91 -9.81
CA GLY A 111 -0.35 12.72 -10.45
C GLY A 111 -0.93 11.32 -10.34
N TYR A 112 -0.21 10.38 -9.73
CA TYR A 112 -0.66 9.00 -9.48
C TYR A 112 -0.52 8.65 -8.00
N GLU A 113 -1.30 7.66 -7.56
CA GLU A 113 -1.24 7.11 -6.22
C GLU A 113 -0.29 5.89 -6.16
N ALA A 114 0.15 5.54 -4.97
CA ALA A 114 0.94 4.33 -4.74
C ALA A 114 0.23 3.08 -5.31
N ASP A 115 -1.10 3.02 -5.20
CA ASP A 115 -1.93 1.94 -5.70
C ASP A 115 -1.85 1.78 -7.22
N ASP A 116 -1.74 2.89 -7.98
CA ASP A 116 -1.58 2.86 -9.44
C ASP A 116 -0.23 2.24 -9.83
N ILE A 117 0.83 2.60 -9.08
CA ILE A 117 2.17 2.06 -9.26
C ILE A 117 2.16 0.56 -8.96
N ILE A 118 1.57 0.17 -7.83
CA ILE A 118 1.45 -1.23 -7.41
C ILE A 118 0.68 -2.04 -8.46
N ALA A 119 -0.49 -1.56 -8.89
CA ALA A 119 -1.32 -2.23 -9.88
C ALA A 119 -0.59 -2.38 -11.23
N THR A 120 0.12 -1.35 -11.67
CA THR A 120 0.91 -1.38 -12.91
C THR A 120 2.01 -2.44 -12.86
N LEU A 121 2.75 -2.50 -11.74
CA LEU A 121 3.80 -3.49 -11.56
C LEU A 121 3.24 -4.91 -11.44
N CYS A 122 2.13 -5.10 -10.74
CA CYS A 122 1.42 -6.38 -10.68
C CYS A 122 1.05 -6.88 -12.08
N GLY A 123 0.41 -6.04 -12.88
CA GLY A 123 0.00 -6.41 -14.25
C GLY A 123 1.18 -6.70 -15.17
N THR A 124 2.28 -5.98 -15.00
CA THR A 124 3.48 -6.16 -15.85
C THR A 124 4.26 -7.43 -15.49
N LEU A 125 4.43 -7.71 -14.19
CA LEU A 125 5.37 -8.74 -13.71
C LEU A 125 4.73 -10.12 -13.59
N SER A 126 3.42 -10.21 -13.28
CA SER A 126 2.74 -11.50 -13.20
C SER A 126 2.76 -12.26 -14.53
N GLY A 127 2.68 -11.54 -15.65
CA GLY A 127 2.80 -12.12 -16.99
C GLY A 127 4.21 -12.59 -17.37
N GLN A 128 5.22 -12.25 -16.56
CA GLN A 128 6.64 -12.60 -16.79
C GLN A 128 7.14 -13.75 -15.88
N GLY A 129 6.23 -14.47 -15.21
CA GLY A 129 6.61 -15.58 -14.34
C GLY A 129 7.22 -15.13 -13.00
N CYS A 130 6.93 -13.91 -12.55
CA CYS A 130 7.31 -13.40 -11.24
C CYS A 130 6.14 -13.55 -10.26
N GLU A 131 6.37 -14.11 -9.08
CA GLU A 131 5.40 -14.03 -7.98
C GLU A 131 5.44 -12.63 -7.36
N VAL A 132 4.27 -12.01 -7.19
CA VAL A 132 4.16 -10.70 -6.57
C VAL A 132 3.42 -10.80 -5.24
N VAL A 133 4.03 -10.22 -4.21
CA VAL A 133 3.42 -10.08 -2.88
C VAL A 133 3.19 -8.59 -2.63
N VAL A 134 1.93 -8.18 -2.69
CA VAL A 134 1.54 -6.80 -2.34
C VAL A 134 1.41 -6.72 -0.81
N VAL A 135 2.25 -5.91 -0.20
CA VAL A 135 2.26 -5.72 1.26
C VAL A 135 1.43 -4.49 1.60
N SER A 136 0.15 -4.71 1.86
CA SER A 136 -0.82 -3.69 2.23
C SER A 136 -1.96 -4.29 3.06
N SER A 137 -2.65 -3.45 3.83
CA SER A 137 -3.92 -3.79 4.50
C SER A 137 -5.14 -3.22 3.76
N ASP A 138 -4.91 -2.55 2.64
CA ASP A 138 -5.98 -1.96 1.86
C ASP A 138 -6.82 -3.03 1.17
N LYS A 139 -8.15 -2.93 1.37
CA LYS A 139 -9.12 -3.84 0.75
C LYS A 139 -9.18 -3.67 -0.78
N ASP A 140 -8.89 -2.47 -1.25
CA ASP A 140 -9.06 -2.11 -2.65
C ASP A 140 -8.02 -2.81 -3.53
N LEU A 141 -6.84 -3.07 -2.98
CA LEU A 141 -5.80 -3.86 -3.64
C LEU A 141 -6.14 -5.36 -3.77
N MET A 142 -7.21 -5.84 -3.10
CA MET A 142 -7.68 -7.23 -3.24
C MET A 142 -8.14 -7.56 -4.68
N GLN A 143 -8.51 -6.55 -5.48
CA GLN A 143 -8.81 -6.72 -6.90
C GLN A 143 -7.60 -7.22 -7.73
N LEU A 144 -6.38 -7.06 -7.21
CA LEU A 144 -5.14 -7.48 -7.89
C LEU A 144 -4.80 -8.95 -7.69
N VAL A 145 -5.51 -9.64 -6.79
CA VAL A 145 -5.21 -11.04 -6.45
C VAL A 145 -5.43 -11.95 -7.65
N THR A 146 -4.43 -12.78 -7.94
CA THR A 146 -4.44 -13.83 -8.95
C THR A 146 -3.64 -15.04 -8.46
N ASP A 147 -3.44 -16.05 -9.28
CA ASP A 147 -2.56 -17.18 -8.94
C ASP A 147 -1.11 -16.75 -8.71
N GLY A 148 -0.64 -15.69 -9.39
CA GLY A 148 0.71 -15.14 -9.26
C GLY A 148 0.83 -13.92 -8.34
N ILE A 149 -0.28 -13.39 -7.82
CA ILE A 149 -0.33 -12.19 -6.98
C ILE A 149 -1.11 -12.47 -5.71
N ARG A 150 -0.49 -12.25 -4.56
CA ARG A 150 -1.15 -12.34 -3.24
C ARG A 150 -0.90 -11.07 -2.43
N LEU A 151 -1.82 -10.75 -1.52
CA LEU A 151 -1.60 -9.68 -0.56
C LEU A 151 -1.09 -10.25 0.76
N LEU A 152 -0.34 -9.43 1.49
CA LEU A 152 0.12 -9.67 2.84
C LEU A 152 -0.21 -8.48 3.74
N ASP A 153 -1.16 -8.65 4.67
CA ASP A 153 -1.28 -7.73 5.82
C ASP A 153 -0.23 -8.10 6.86
N SER A 154 0.94 -7.48 6.76
CA SER A 154 2.09 -7.81 7.61
C SER A 154 1.88 -7.48 9.09
N ALA A 155 0.89 -6.68 9.44
CA ALA A 155 0.59 -6.38 10.84
C ALA A 155 -0.20 -7.49 11.51
N LYS A 156 -1.07 -8.16 10.78
CA LYS A 156 -1.85 -9.32 11.24
C LYS A 156 -1.20 -10.64 10.86
N ASP A 157 -0.07 -10.59 10.14
CA ASP A 157 0.60 -11.77 9.54
C ASP A 157 -0.38 -12.61 8.70
N ARG A 158 -1.27 -11.91 7.96
CA ARG A 158 -2.36 -12.54 7.21
C ARG A 158 -2.10 -12.48 5.72
N TRP A 159 -2.03 -13.66 5.11
CA TRP A 159 -2.00 -13.80 3.67
C TRP A 159 -3.42 -13.75 3.10
N ILE A 160 -3.55 -13.07 1.96
CA ILE A 160 -4.82 -12.87 1.28
C ILE A 160 -4.67 -13.37 -0.16
N GLY A 161 -5.39 -14.40 -0.48
CA GLY A 161 -5.56 -14.99 -1.80
C GLY A 161 -7.04 -14.94 -2.23
N ALA A 162 -7.39 -15.66 -3.28
CA ALA A 162 -8.74 -15.66 -3.84
C ALA A 162 -9.83 -16.08 -2.85
N GLU A 163 -9.52 -16.98 -1.91
CA GLU A 163 -10.48 -17.41 -0.87
C GLU A 163 -10.85 -16.26 0.05
N GLN A 164 -9.85 -15.53 0.58
CA GLN A 164 -10.06 -14.40 1.48
C GLN A 164 -10.75 -13.23 0.77
N VAL A 165 -10.54 -13.07 -0.55
CA VAL A 165 -11.28 -12.11 -1.37
C VAL A 165 -12.76 -12.51 -1.44
N ARG A 166 -13.06 -13.79 -1.70
CA ARG A 166 -14.45 -14.30 -1.70
C ARG A 166 -15.14 -14.15 -0.34
N GLU A 167 -14.42 -14.43 0.75
CA GLU A 167 -14.92 -14.20 2.11
C GLU A 167 -15.28 -12.74 2.36
N LYS A 168 -14.48 -11.80 1.81
CA LYS A 168 -14.64 -10.36 2.04
C LYS A 168 -15.70 -9.72 1.15
N PHE A 169 -15.71 -10.05 -0.15
CA PHE A 169 -16.54 -9.39 -1.17
C PHE A 169 -17.69 -10.24 -1.69
N GLY A 170 -17.71 -11.54 -1.37
CA GLY A 170 -18.72 -12.49 -1.89
C GLY A 170 -18.51 -12.90 -3.35
N VAL A 171 -17.44 -12.40 -3.99
CA VAL A 171 -17.13 -12.61 -5.41
C VAL A 171 -15.68 -13.00 -5.61
N ALA A 172 -15.33 -13.45 -6.82
CA ALA A 172 -13.95 -13.72 -7.19
C ALA A 172 -13.13 -12.43 -7.36
N PRO A 173 -11.79 -12.46 -7.22
CA PRO A 173 -10.96 -11.26 -7.29
C PRO A 173 -11.20 -10.39 -8.52
N GLU A 174 -11.38 -10.99 -9.68
CA GLU A 174 -11.63 -10.32 -10.95
C GLU A 174 -12.96 -9.56 -11.01
N GLN A 175 -13.87 -9.81 -10.08
CA GLN A 175 -15.18 -9.14 -9.97
C GLN A 175 -15.21 -8.06 -8.88
N VAL A 176 -14.13 -7.91 -8.12
CA VAL A 176 -14.07 -6.94 -7.01
C VAL A 176 -14.30 -5.51 -7.49
N ILE A 177 -13.71 -5.14 -8.64
CA ILE A 177 -13.87 -3.80 -9.22
C ILE A 177 -15.33 -3.48 -9.57
N GLU A 178 -16.07 -4.48 -10.06
CA GLU A 178 -17.50 -4.34 -10.41
C GLU A 178 -18.34 -4.13 -9.13
N VAL A 179 -18.08 -4.93 -8.10
CA VAL A 179 -18.73 -4.79 -6.80
C VAL A 179 -18.45 -3.42 -6.18
N MET A 180 -17.21 -2.99 -6.18
CA MET A 180 -16.82 -1.68 -5.65
C MET A 180 -17.44 -0.54 -6.47
N GLY A 181 -17.49 -0.66 -7.80
CA GLY A 181 -18.14 0.31 -8.66
C GLY A 181 -19.64 0.46 -8.39
N LEU A 182 -20.33 -0.64 -8.00
CA LEU A 182 -21.74 -0.59 -7.62
C LEU A 182 -21.94 -0.05 -6.19
N MET A 183 -21.12 -0.49 -5.25
CA MET A 183 -21.23 -0.09 -3.83
C MET A 183 -20.76 1.34 -3.59
N GLY A 184 -19.83 1.85 -4.41
CA GLY A 184 -19.07 3.07 -4.12
C GLY A 184 -18.08 2.90 -2.99
N ASP A 185 -17.40 3.98 -2.63
CA ASP A 185 -16.51 4.04 -1.47
C ASP A 185 -16.70 5.35 -0.70
N PRO A 186 -17.43 5.31 0.44
CA PRO A 186 -17.61 6.50 1.27
C PRO A 186 -16.31 7.07 1.86
N VAL A 187 -15.24 6.25 1.95
CA VAL A 187 -13.94 6.71 2.45
C VAL A 187 -13.26 7.63 1.44
N ASP A 188 -13.49 7.37 0.16
CA ASP A 188 -12.93 8.13 -0.96
C ASP A 188 -13.93 9.10 -1.60
N ASP A 189 -15.10 9.29 -0.98
CA ASP A 189 -16.20 10.12 -1.50
C ASP A 189 -16.75 9.65 -2.85
N ILE A 190 -16.61 8.35 -3.15
CA ILE A 190 -17.12 7.78 -4.40
C ILE A 190 -18.56 7.31 -4.17
N PRO A 191 -19.54 7.90 -4.88
CA PRO A 191 -20.93 7.47 -4.74
C PRO A 191 -21.15 6.09 -5.36
N GLY A 192 -21.89 5.24 -4.63
CA GLY A 192 -22.39 3.99 -5.20
C GLY A 192 -23.69 4.17 -5.97
N VAL A 193 -24.20 3.08 -6.52
CA VAL A 193 -25.49 3.04 -7.17
C VAL A 193 -26.61 3.12 -6.11
N LYS A 194 -27.53 4.07 -6.27
CA LYS A 194 -28.57 4.33 -5.29
C LYS A 194 -29.54 3.13 -5.19
N GLY A 195 -29.65 2.53 -4.01
CA GLY A 195 -30.55 1.41 -3.74
C GLY A 195 -29.88 0.01 -3.77
N ILE A 196 -28.57 -0.02 -3.89
CA ILE A 196 -27.75 -1.22 -3.70
C ILE A 196 -27.07 -1.17 -2.33
#